data_c3496d17bd2cb616c9e1e6348b792a52
#
_entry.id   c3496d17bd2cb616c9e1e6348b792a52
#
_cell.length_a   1.000
_cell.length_b   1.000
_cell.length_c   1.000
_cell.angle_alpha   90.00
_cell.angle_beta   90.00
_cell.angle_gamma   90.00
#
_symmetry.space_group_name_H-M   'P 1'
#
loop_
_entity.id
_entity.type
_entity.pdbx_description
1 polymer ?
#
loop_
_entity_poly.entity_id
_entity_poly.type
_entity_poly.pdbx_seq_one_letter_code
_entity_poly.pdbx_strand_id
1 'polypeptide(L)'
;MMKKLMILIGFGFLSTSCEEVIQLDLPTETPRLAIDASLQMTPNETLTQVVILSLSGGFYQEENPVVSDASVQLMDLTNNQTFDFVYDAALEYYSLNFTPSFDTDYKLKVVYANE
;
A
#
# COMPACT_ATOMS: atom_id res chain seq x y z
N MET A 1 57.91 -19.04 18.34
CA MET A 1 57.76 -17.63 17.99
C MET A 1 57.06 -17.41 16.64
N MET A 2 57.33 -18.17 15.63
CA MET A 2 56.63 -18.02 14.31
C MET A 2 55.17 -18.44 14.37
N LYS A 3 54.76 -19.39 15.20
CA LYS A 3 53.39 -19.84 15.29
C LYS A 3 52.46 -18.82 15.88
N LYS A 4 52.92 -17.97 16.79
CA LYS A 4 52.09 -16.90 17.39
C LYS A 4 51.88 -15.75 16.46
N LEU A 5 52.81 -15.48 15.57
CA LEU A 5 52.71 -14.44 14.57
C LEU A 5 51.75 -14.83 13.46
N MET A 6 51.66 -16.08 13.07
CA MET A 6 50.73 -16.60 12.09
C MET A 6 49.28 -16.55 12.58
N ILE A 7 49.04 -16.83 13.86
CA ILE A 7 47.73 -16.75 14.45
C ILE A 7 47.21 -15.32 14.51
N LEU A 8 48.09 -14.36 14.76
CA LEU A 8 47.73 -12.94 14.78
C LEU A 8 47.34 -12.39 13.38
N ILE A 9 48.03 -12.86 12.36
CA ILE A 9 47.73 -12.50 10.97
C ILE A 9 46.41 -13.11 10.50
N GLY A 10 46.12 -14.36 10.92
CA GLY A 10 44.85 -15.02 10.61
C GLY A 10 43.63 -14.37 11.26
N PHE A 11 43.81 -13.80 12.44
CA PHE A 11 42.71 -13.12 13.14
C PHE A 11 42.37 -11.76 12.51
N GLY A 12 43.36 -11.08 11.94
CA GLY A 12 43.16 -9.79 11.24
C GLY A 12 42.34 -9.92 9.96
N PHE A 13 42.31 -11.08 9.34
CA PHE A 13 41.56 -11.32 8.11
C PHE A 13 40.06 -11.51 8.34
N LEU A 14 39.67 -11.91 9.54
CA LEU A 14 38.27 -12.17 9.87
C LEU A 14 37.49 -10.91 10.18
N SER A 15 38.15 -9.77 10.38
CA SER A 15 37.51 -8.51 10.76
C SER A 15 37.13 -7.63 9.58
N THR A 16 37.40 -8.04 8.34
CA THR A 16 37.14 -7.22 7.15
C THR A 16 35.94 -7.69 6.32
N SER A 17 35.08 -8.56 6.85
CA SER A 17 34.16 -9.30 6.00
C SER A 17 32.69 -8.93 6.13
N CYS A 18 32.30 -7.74 6.62
CA CYS A 18 30.88 -7.52 6.85
C CYS A 18 30.39 -6.09 6.66
N GLU A 19 30.88 -5.36 5.69
CA GLU A 19 30.17 -4.14 5.28
C GLU A 19 29.79 -4.24 3.82
N GLU A 20 28.58 -4.76 3.57
CA GLU A 20 27.93 -4.50 2.32
C GLU A 20 27.41 -3.08 2.35
N VAL A 21 28.11 -2.19 1.67
CA VAL A 21 27.53 -0.90 1.34
C VAL A 21 26.52 -1.14 0.23
N ILE A 22 25.27 -1.27 0.62
CA ILE A 22 24.18 -1.26 -0.34
C ILE A 22 24.07 0.17 -0.83
N GLN A 23 24.65 0.45 -1.96
CA GLN A 23 24.31 1.66 -2.68
C GLN A 23 22.91 1.46 -3.24
N LEU A 24 21.93 1.90 -2.47
CA LEU A 24 20.60 2.07 -2.96
C LEU A 24 20.60 3.28 -3.89
N ASP A 25 20.92 3.05 -5.14
CA ASP A 25 20.43 3.90 -6.20
C ASP A 25 18.93 3.71 -6.21
N LEU A 26 18.24 4.57 -5.48
CA LEU A 26 16.79 4.67 -5.59
C LEU A 26 16.51 5.49 -6.84
N PRO A 27 16.23 4.84 -7.99
CA PRO A 27 15.68 5.58 -9.10
C PRO A 27 14.36 6.16 -8.61
N THR A 28 14.06 7.39 -9.03
CA THR A 28 12.73 7.95 -8.87
C THR A 28 11.76 6.96 -9.50
N GLU A 29 11.23 6.07 -8.69
CA GLU A 29 10.26 5.11 -9.15
C GLU A 29 9.00 5.83 -9.62
N THR A 30 8.42 5.31 -10.69
CA THR A 30 7.11 5.74 -11.16
C THR A 30 6.13 5.65 -10.00
N PRO A 31 5.37 6.72 -9.70
CA PRO A 31 4.40 6.65 -8.61
C PRO A 31 3.43 5.49 -8.80
N ARG A 32 3.23 4.73 -7.74
CA ARG A 32 2.32 3.60 -7.73
C ARG A 32 1.07 3.94 -6.95
N LEU A 33 -0.07 3.44 -7.42
CA LEU A 33 -1.32 3.60 -6.72
C LEU A 33 -1.32 2.77 -5.44
N ALA A 34 -1.52 3.43 -4.31
CA ALA A 34 -1.70 2.78 -3.02
C ALA A 34 -3.17 2.83 -2.64
N ILE A 35 -3.74 1.68 -2.29
CA ILE A 35 -5.14 1.53 -1.94
C ILE A 35 -5.24 1.13 -0.47
N ASP A 36 -5.90 1.96 0.31
CA ASP A 36 -6.25 1.64 1.69
C ASP A 36 -7.77 1.50 1.78
N ALA A 37 -8.23 0.26 1.89
CA ALA A 37 -9.66 -0.03 1.88
C ALA A 37 -9.97 -1.15 2.86
N SER A 38 -11.06 -0.97 3.60
CA SER A 38 -11.60 -2.02 4.47
C SER A 38 -13.12 -1.99 4.40
N LEU A 39 -13.71 -3.17 4.33
CA LEU A 39 -15.17 -3.30 4.37
C LEU A 39 -15.58 -3.57 5.81
N GLN A 40 -16.34 -2.64 6.38
CA GLN A 40 -16.83 -2.74 7.75
C GLN A 40 -18.26 -3.22 7.78
N MET A 41 -18.57 -4.05 8.76
CA MET A 41 -19.92 -4.55 8.97
C MET A 41 -20.33 -4.41 10.43
N THR A 42 -21.45 -3.74 10.65
CA THR A 42 -22.09 -3.68 11.96
C THR A 42 -23.56 -4.08 11.77
N PRO A 43 -24.06 -5.08 12.51
CA PRO A 43 -25.45 -5.49 12.35
C PRO A 43 -26.42 -4.34 12.63
N ASN A 44 -27.42 -4.19 11.76
CA ASN A 44 -28.51 -3.22 11.87
C ASN A 44 -28.11 -1.74 11.79
N GLU A 45 -26.91 -1.43 11.33
CA GLU A 45 -26.48 -0.05 11.10
C GLU A 45 -26.01 0.14 9.67
N THR A 46 -26.37 1.28 9.07
CA THR A 46 -25.78 1.69 7.80
C THR A 46 -24.44 2.34 8.06
N LEU A 47 -23.40 1.73 7.54
CA LEU A 47 -22.04 2.23 7.71
C LEU A 47 -21.57 2.98 6.47
N THR A 48 -20.70 3.95 6.70
CA THR A 48 -19.97 4.60 5.61
C THR A 48 -18.68 3.83 5.37
N GLN A 49 -18.57 3.21 4.21
CA GLN A 49 -17.34 2.56 3.76
C GLN A 49 -16.39 3.59 3.18
N VAL A 50 -15.12 3.50 3.49
CA VAL A 50 -14.13 4.49 3.11
C VAL A 50 -12.98 3.82 2.35
N VAL A 51 -12.59 4.42 1.24
CA VAL A 51 -11.42 4.02 0.46
C VAL A 51 -10.52 5.24 0.29
N ILE A 52 -9.26 5.10 0.67
CA ILE A 52 -8.26 6.15 0.53
C ILE A 52 -7.30 5.73 -0.57
N LEU A 53 -7.17 6.57 -1.60
CA LEU A 53 -6.24 6.34 -2.70
C LEU A 53 -5.14 7.39 -2.66
N SER A 54 -3.91 6.95 -2.78
CA SER A 54 -2.75 7.82 -2.81
C SER A 54 -1.73 7.29 -3.80
N LEU A 55 -0.80 8.15 -4.20
CA LEU A 55 0.34 7.74 -5.01
C LEU A 55 1.56 7.58 -4.10
N SER A 56 2.07 6.37 -4.01
CA SER A 56 3.34 6.14 -3.35
C SER A 56 4.44 6.57 -4.28
N GLY A 57 5.09 7.68 -3.94
CA GLY A 57 6.22 8.20 -4.70
C GLY A 57 7.55 7.80 -4.11
N GLY A 58 8.62 8.31 -4.72
CA GLY A 58 9.97 8.01 -4.30
C GLY A 58 10.24 8.30 -2.83
N PHE A 59 11.30 7.73 -2.34
CA PHE A 59 11.75 7.70 -0.94
C PHE A 59 11.82 9.07 -0.24
N TYR A 60 11.81 10.16 -1.00
CA TYR A 60 11.95 11.53 -0.49
C TYR A 60 10.65 12.31 -0.36
N GLN A 61 9.51 11.70 -0.62
CA GLN A 61 8.23 12.36 -0.42
C GLN A 61 7.79 12.26 1.04
N GLU A 62 7.61 13.41 1.68
CA GLU A 62 7.10 13.46 3.05
C GLU A 62 5.62 13.09 3.12
N GLU A 63 4.85 13.37 2.08
CA GLU A 63 3.44 13.03 1.99
C GLU A 63 3.11 12.44 0.63
N ASN A 64 2.28 11.40 0.62
CA ASN A 64 1.78 10.82 -0.61
C ASN A 64 0.58 11.63 -1.11
N PRO A 65 0.61 12.11 -2.36
CA PRO A 65 -0.53 12.86 -2.89
C PRO A 65 -1.78 11.98 -2.98
N VAL A 66 -2.92 12.55 -2.65
CA VAL A 66 -4.22 11.88 -2.72
C VAL A 66 -4.69 11.84 -4.16
N VAL A 67 -5.26 10.71 -4.57
CA VAL A 67 -5.86 10.52 -5.88
C VAL A 67 -7.35 10.82 -5.80
N SER A 68 -7.80 11.86 -6.51
CA SER A 68 -9.19 12.33 -6.46
C SER A 68 -9.99 12.02 -7.72
N ASP A 69 -9.36 11.53 -8.76
CA ASP A 69 -9.97 11.36 -10.10
C ASP A 69 -10.04 9.89 -10.54
N ALA A 70 -10.01 8.98 -9.59
CA ALA A 70 -10.18 7.56 -9.87
C ALA A 70 -11.65 7.16 -9.84
N SER A 71 -11.95 6.03 -10.48
CA SER A 71 -13.23 5.34 -10.36
C SER A 71 -13.11 4.24 -9.33
N VAL A 72 -13.94 4.28 -8.28
CA VAL A 72 -13.93 3.30 -7.21
C VAL A 72 -15.31 2.68 -7.11
N GLN A 73 -15.39 1.36 -7.26
CA GLN A 73 -16.64 0.61 -7.26
C GLN A 73 -16.54 -0.60 -6.36
N LEU A 74 -17.62 -0.88 -5.65
CA LEU A 74 -17.81 -2.12 -4.93
C LEU A 74 -18.75 -3.02 -5.73
N MET A 75 -18.30 -4.21 -6.06
CA MET A 75 -19.06 -5.18 -6.83
C MET A 75 -19.55 -6.29 -5.90
N ASP A 76 -20.85 -6.50 -5.89
CA ASP A 76 -21.46 -7.67 -5.26
C ASP A 76 -21.51 -8.77 -6.29
N LEU A 77 -20.63 -9.76 -6.14
CA LEU A 77 -20.50 -10.86 -7.10
C LEU A 77 -21.63 -11.90 -6.94
N THR A 78 -22.22 -11.96 -5.78
CA THR A 78 -23.32 -12.90 -5.50
C THR A 78 -24.62 -12.46 -6.16
N ASN A 79 -24.94 -11.16 -6.06
CA ASN A 79 -26.18 -10.60 -6.57
C ASN A 79 -26.03 -9.80 -7.86
N ASN A 80 -24.82 -9.73 -8.40
CA ASN A 80 -24.50 -9.00 -9.63
C ASN A 80 -24.85 -7.52 -9.59
N GLN A 81 -24.50 -6.86 -8.48
CA GLN A 81 -24.74 -5.43 -8.29
C GLN A 81 -23.43 -4.67 -8.19
N THR A 82 -23.45 -3.42 -8.62
CA THR A 82 -22.28 -2.54 -8.55
C THR A 82 -22.68 -1.24 -7.88
N PHE A 83 -21.85 -0.80 -6.93
CA PHE A 83 -22.05 0.44 -6.18
C PHE A 83 -20.87 1.37 -6.40
N ASP A 84 -21.16 2.62 -6.70
CA ASP A 84 -20.13 3.62 -6.94
C ASP A 84 -19.79 4.37 -5.67
N PHE A 85 -18.50 4.47 -5.36
CA PHE A 85 -18.02 5.37 -4.31
C PHE A 85 -17.98 6.80 -4.84
N VAL A 86 -18.18 7.76 -3.93
CA VAL A 86 -18.13 9.18 -4.22
C VAL A 86 -16.94 9.80 -3.50
N TYR A 87 -16.16 10.60 -4.23
CA TYR A 87 -15.03 11.30 -3.64
C TYR A 87 -15.49 12.51 -2.82
N ASP A 88 -15.00 12.60 -1.59
CA ASP A 88 -15.24 13.74 -0.71
C ASP A 88 -13.98 14.60 -0.65
N ALA A 89 -14.04 15.79 -1.24
CA ALA A 89 -12.90 16.68 -1.31
C ALA A 89 -12.50 17.27 0.04
N ALA A 90 -13.43 17.40 0.97
CA ALA A 90 -13.13 17.92 2.31
C ALA A 90 -12.37 16.91 3.16
N LEU A 91 -12.70 15.63 3.04
CA LEU A 91 -12.11 14.54 3.81
C LEU A 91 -11.02 13.79 3.05
N GLU A 92 -10.87 14.06 1.76
CA GLU A 92 -9.85 13.49 0.88
C GLU A 92 -9.93 11.96 0.77
N TYR A 93 -11.14 11.41 0.76
CA TYR A 93 -11.37 9.98 0.58
C TYR A 93 -12.62 9.70 -0.25
N TYR A 94 -12.73 8.46 -0.72
CA TYR A 94 -13.94 7.95 -1.37
C TYR A 94 -14.82 7.30 -0.33
N SER A 95 -16.12 7.55 -0.41
CA SER A 95 -17.08 7.00 0.55
C SER A 95 -18.28 6.39 -0.14
N LEU A 96 -18.85 5.40 0.52
CA LEU A 96 -20.07 4.71 0.09
C LEU A 96 -20.87 4.34 1.34
N ASN A 97 -22.10 4.79 1.40
CA ASN A 97 -23.03 4.33 2.45
C ASN A 97 -23.55 2.95 2.03
N PHE A 98 -23.06 1.95 2.73
CA PHE A 98 -23.35 0.57 2.36
C PHE A 98 -23.20 -0.36 3.56
N THR A 99 -24.19 -1.24 3.73
CA THR A 99 -24.12 -2.29 4.75
C THR A 99 -23.86 -3.63 4.06
N PRO A 100 -22.69 -4.23 4.28
CA PRO A 100 -22.41 -5.54 3.69
C PRO A 100 -23.31 -6.63 4.25
N SER A 101 -23.56 -7.65 3.46
CA SER A 101 -24.30 -8.85 3.87
C SER A 101 -23.34 -10.01 4.10
N PHE A 102 -23.68 -10.87 5.07
CA PHE A 102 -22.97 -12.12 5.27
C PHE A 102 -23.19 -13.05 4.04
N ASP A 103 -22.28 -13.97 3.85
CA ASP A 103 -22.33 -14.97 2.77
C ASP A 103 -22.41 -14.35 1.36
N THR A 104 -21.87 -13.14 1.21
CA THR A 104 -21.81 -12.42 -0.06
C THR A 104 -20.35 -12.13 -0.42
N ASP A 105 -19.99 -12.44 -1.66
CA ASP A 105 -18.66 -12.13 -2.17
C ASP A 105 -18.63 -10.73 -2.77
N TYR A 106 -17.70 -9.93 -2.30
CA TYR A 106 -17.50 -8.55 -2.78
C TYR A 106 -16.13 -8.40 -3.45
N LYS A 107 -16.08 -7.50 -4.42
CA LYS A 107 -14.86 -7.12 -5.10
C LYS A 107 -14.76 -5.62 -5.18
N LEU A 108 -13.63 -5.07 -4.78
CA LEU A 108 -13.32 -3.66 -4.96
C LEU A 108 -12.64 -3.48 -6.31
N LYS A 109 -13.18 -2.60 -7.14
CA LYS A 109 -12.60 -2.24 -8.41
C LYS A 109 -12.17 -0.78 -8.40
N VAL A 110 -10.90 -0.54 -8.65
CA VAL A 110 -10.32 0.81 -8.74
C VAL A 110 -9.71 0.98 -10.12
N VAL A 111 -10.12 2.04 -10.82
CA VAL A 111 -9.54 2.40 -12.12
C VAL A 111 -8.96 3.80 -12.01
N TYR A 112 -7.67 3.91 -12.27
CA TYR A 112 -6.94 5.16 -12.25
C TYR A 112 -6.03 5.25 -13.48
N ALA A 113 -6.15 6.34 -14.23
CA ALA A 113 -5.28 6.63 -15.38
C ALA A 113 -5.16 5.47 -16.38
N ASN A 114 -6.27 4.80 -16.69
CA ASN A 114 -6.36 3.67 -17.63
C ASN A 114 -5.65 2.38 -17.16
N GLU A 115 -5.41 2.26 -15.88
CA GLU A 115 -4.88 1.02 -15.29
C GLU A 115 -5.98 0.14 -14.68
#